data_8232d14c11f9ae83fa15cbef8ccbd4b8
#
_entry.id   8232d14c11f9ae83fa15cbef8ccbd4b8
#
_cell.length_a   1.000
_cell.length_b   1.000
_cell.length_c   1.000
_cell.angle_alpha   90.00
_cell.angle_beta   90.00
_cell.angle_gamma   90.00
#
_symmetry.space_group_name_H-M   'P 1'
#
loop_
_entity.id
_entity.type
_entity.pdbx_description
1 polymer ?
#
loop_
_entity_poly.entity_id
_entity_poly.type
_entity_poly.pdbx_seq_one_letter_code
_entity_poly.pdbx_strand_id
1 'polypeptide(L)'
;MPALRRVFLPRPAETATRARRAACAAAAVAAAAALTAGCGVVPGTTGGSEDDPVTVMTWAPDGTRATNKPGMPAMAQAFARWVNANGGLDGHELRVITCNVRNDPVEAAGCAREAVERKVAAVVGSYSQHGRAFMSPLEVAGIPYIGGYGLTDEEFASPLSYPVNGGQPALIAGNGRQLAGVCDRVSLVRPDTVTGDDLSKLLDSGLAQGHRRASADIRAPEDASDYTAEADQALDRAAGGGRKGCVAAALGERTGTFFDSFRRTGDAHPAVRTASVLGSVDQSLINRSGGAEGPYEGAYVTGWYPAASDRRWGPMRDVIRKHAFGDNRVDPADAGVQTTWIAYTVLRQAVESLDGGEVTPRALRKALNQGLRVDTGGLTPTLSWRFEDMLAAGEYPRLVNAAVTFQVVRDGRLVMARESFVDVKKTLESAR
;
A
#
# COMPACT_ATOMS: atom_id res chain seq x y z
N MET A 1 -74.40 -29.67 7.84
CA MET A 1 -75.22 -30.69 8.57
C MET A 1 -74.70 -32.05 8.18
N PRO A 2 -74.61 -33.05 9.07
CA PRO A 2 -74.55 -33.12 10.53
C PRO A 2 -73.23 -33.75 10.98
N ALA A 3 -72.89 -34.07 12.20
CA ALA A 3 -73.39 -34.03 13.54
C ALA A 3 -72.24 -34.41 14.49
N LEU A 4 -72.28 -33.83 15.63
CA LEU A 4 -71.47 -34.13 16.82
C LEU A 4 -71.61 -35.58 17.25
N ARG A 5 -70.50 -36.14 17.80
CA ARG A 5 -70.58 -37.11 18.89
C ARG A 5 -69.50 -36.86 19.92
N ARG A 6 -69.95 -36.43 21.08
CA ARG A 6 -69.27 -36.51 22.37
C ARG A 6 -69.21 -37.96 22.83
N VAL A 7 -68.15 -38.42 23.43
CA VAL A 7 -68.15 -39.57 24.31
C VAL A 7 -67.37 -39.21 25.57
N PHE A 8 -67.98 -39.53 26.68
CA PHE A 8 -67.72 -39.25 28.10
C PHE A 8 -66.55 -40.06 28.68
N LEU A 9 -65.92 -39.46 29.70
CA LEU A 9 -64.97 -40.00 30.65
C LEU A 9 -65.61 -41.17 31.53
N PRO A 10 -64.71 -41.93 32.24
CA PRO A 10 -64.80 -41.86 33.69
C PRO A 10 -63.46 -41.68 34.40
N ARG A 11 -63.48 -40.99 35.54
CA ARG A 11 -62.49 -41.01 36.59
C ARG A 11 -62.55 -42.35 37.35
N PRO A 12 -61.39 -42.81 37.89
CA PRO A 12 -61.38 -43.10 39.32
C PRO A 12 -60.06 -42.73 39.98
N ALA A 13 -60.17 -42.28 41.18
CA ALA A 13 -59.96 -42.77 42.50
C ALA A 13 -58.53 -42.53 43.06
N GLU A 14 -58.52 -41.62 44.02
CA GLU A 14 -57.46 -41.37 44.96
C GLU A 14 -57.17 -42.62 45.80
N THR A 15 -55.93 -43.03 45.94
CA THR A 15 -55.28 -43.55 47.16
C THR A 15 -53.85 -43.96 46.83
N ALA A 16 -52.86 -43.17 47.26
CA ALA A 16 -51.49 -43.59 47.63
C ALA A 16 -50.59 -42.37 47.73
N THR A 17 -50.88 -41.52 48.66
CA THR A 17 -50.04 -40.36 49.01
C THR A 17 -49.73 -40.43 50.48
N ARG A 18 -48.57 -41.03 50.88
CA ARG A 18 -47.86 -40.68 52.10
C ARG A 18 -46.43 -41.21 52.27
N ALA A 19 -45.91 -41.93 51.29
CA ALA A 19 -44.55 -42.49 51.41
C ALA A 19 -43.47 -41.91 50.47
N ARG A 20 -43.81 -40.84 49.75
CA ARG A 20 -42.85 -40.22 48.79
C ARG A 20 -42.42 -38.77 49.10
N ARG A 21 -42.77 -38.25 50.27
CA ARG A 21 -42.42 -36.86 50.67
C ARG A 21 -41.11 -36.76 51.48
N ALA A 22 -40.43 -37.82 51.82
CA ALA A 22 -39.18 -37.78 52.58
C ALA A 22 -37.91 -37.94 51.69
N ALA A 23 -38.05 -38.35 50.40
CA ALA A 23 -36.88 -38.56 49.51
C ALA A 23 -36.60 -37.43 48.60
N CYS A 24 -37.47 -36.42 48.44
CA CYS A 24 -37.28 -35.28 47.56
C CYS A 24 -36.64 -34.06 48.24
N ALA A 25 -36.51 -34.02 49.53
CA ALA A 25 -35.92 -32.91 50.28
C ALA A 25 -34.35 -32.95 50.34
N ALA A 26 -33.75 -34.14 50.17
CA ALA A 26 -32.28 -34.29 50.19
C ALA A 26 -31.61 -34.07 48.82
N ALA A 27 -32.36 -34.11 47.69
CA ALA A 27 -31.81 -33.88 46.35
C ALA A 27 -31.81 -32.39 45.91
N ALA A 28 -32.58 -31.53 46.60
CA ALA A 28 -32.69 -30.11 46.25
C ALA A 28 -31.57 -29.24 46.84
N VAL A 29 -30.85 -29.72 47.88
CA VAL A 29 -29.73 -28.96 48.48
C VAL A 29 -28.39 -29.25 47.79
N ALA A 30 -28.26 -30.39 47.12
CA ALA A 30 -27.03 -30.69 46.36
C ALA A 30 -26.98 -30.03 44.94
N ALA A 31 -28.12 -29.59 44.40
CA ALA A 31 -28.19 -28.91 43.09
C ALA A 31 -28.00 -27.40 43.21
N ALA A 32 -28.13 -26.79 44.39
CA ALA A 32 -27.92 -25.35 44.59
C ALA A 32 -26.46 -24.96 44.86
N ALA A 33 -25.58 -25.92 45.16
CA ALA A 33 -24.15 -25.66 45.37
C ALA A 33 -23.30 -25.79 44.09
N ALA A 34 -23.83 -26.28 42.95
CA ALA A 34 -23.13 -26.43 41.69
C ALA A 34 -23.37 -25.28 40.72
N LEU A 35 -24.18 -24.27 41.05
CA LEU A 35 -24.51 -23.13 40.17
C LEU A 35 -23.80 -21.82 40.54
N THR A 36 -22.89 -21.80 41.50
CA THR A 36 -22.13 -20.63 41.90
C THR A 36 -20.67 -20.61 41.37
N ALA A 37 -20.29 -21.58 40.53
CA ALA A 37 -19.01 -21.56 39.80
C ALA A 37 -19.18 -21.15 38.32
N GLY A 38 -20.27 -20.50 37.97
CA GLY A 38 -20.45 -19.83 36.69
C GLY A 38 -19.79 -18.45 36.75
N CYS A 39 -18.64 -18.29 36.11
CA CYS A 39 -18.01 -16.98 35.85
C CYS A 39 -19.08 -15.98 35.42
N GLY A 40 -19.31 -14.97 36.25
CA GLY A 40 -20.16 -13.85 35.90
C GLY A 40 -19.55 -13.11 34.71
N VAL A 41 -20.12 -13.31 33.53
CA VAL A 41 -19.93 -12.40 32.42
C VAL A 41 -20.65 -11.12 32.80
N VAL A 42 -19.91 -10.13 33.26
CA VAL A 42 -20.39 -8.77 33.42
C VAL A 42 -20.54 -8.21 32.01
N PRO A 43 -21.76 -7.85 31.53
CA PRO A 43 -21.90 -7.17 30.27
C PRO A 43 -21.35 -5.74 30.43
N GLY A 44 -20.14 -5.47 29.94
CA GLY A 44 -19.61 -4.13 29.99
C GLY A 44 -18.08 -3.99 30.02
N THR A 45 -17.31 -5.06 30.13
CA THR A 45 -15.86 -5.01 29.95
C THR A 45 -15.50 -5.78 28.69
N THR A 46 -15.49 -5.06 27.57
CA THR A 46 -14.72 -5.46 26.38
C THR A 46 -13.25 -5.15 26.67
N GLY A 47 -12.66 -5.84 27.62
CA GLY A 47 -11.23 -5.97 27.72
C GLY A 47 -10.83 -7.05 26.72
N GLY A 48 -10.19 -6.70 25.62
CA GLY A 48 -9.50 -7.66 24.78
C GLY A 48 -8.50 -8.42 25.69
N SER A 49 -8.50 -9.75 25.64
CA SER A 49 -7.48 -10.54 26.28
C SER A 49 -6.16 -10.34 25.49
N GLU A 50 -5.01 -10.43 26.17
CA GLU A 50 -3.68 -10.43 25.54
C GLU A 50 -3.54 -11.48 24.42
N ASP A 51 -4.48 -12.43 24.33
CA ASP A 51 -4.53 -13.53 23.35
C ASP A 51 -5.34 -13.20 22.08
N ASP A 52 -6.04 -12.06 22.00
CA ASP A 52 -6.84 -11.76 20.81
C ASP A 52 -5.95 -11.36 19.61
N PRO A 53 -6.11 -12.00 18.43
CA PRO A 53 -5.27 -11.74 17.29
C PRO A 53 -5.49 -10.33 16.72
N VAL A 54 -4.40 -9.66 16.35
CA VAL A 54 -4.47 -8.42 15.57
C VAL A 54 -4.79 -8.79 14.13
N THR A 55 -6.03 -8.56 13.72
CA THR A 55 -6.48 -8.83 12.35
C THR A 55 -6.36 -7.56 11.51
N VAL A 56 -5.67 -7.66 10.36
CA VAL A 56 -5.52 -6.58 9.38
C VAL A 56 -5.85 -7.08 7.98
N MET A 57 -6.07 -6.16 7.04
CA MET A 57 -6.30 -6.53 5.65
C MET A 57 -5.26 -5.87 4.74
N THR A 58 -4.83 -6.62 3.70
CA THR A 58 -4.04 -6.12 2.58
C THR A 58 -4.72 -6.52 1.29
N TRP A 59 -4.86 -5.57 0.36
CA TRP A 59 -5.40 -5.84 -0.96
C TRP A 59 -4.49 -5.34 -2.08
N ALA A 60 -4.61 -5.98 -3.22
CA ALA A 60 -4.02 -5.53 -4.47
C ALA A 60 -4.73 -6.19 -5.66
N PRO A 61 -4.62 -5.65 -6.87
CA PRO A 61 -5.12 -6.32 -8.06
C PRO A 61 -4.23 -7.52 -8.44
N ASP A 62 -4.87 -8.60 -8.88
CA ASP A 62 -4.21 -9.80 -9.40
C ASP A 62 -5.06 -10.42 -10.52
N GLY A 63 -4.39 -10.96 -11.55
CA GLY A 63 -5.04 -11.62 -12.68
C GLY A 63 -5.78 -10.68 -13.63
N THR A 64 -5.42 -9.41 -13.71
CA THR A 64 -6.05 -8.40 -14.57
C THR A 64 -5.23 -8.11 -15.83
N ARG A 65 -5.84 -7.44 -16.80
CA ARG A 65 -5.15 -6.96 -18.02
C ARG A 65 -4.36 -5.66 -17.79
N ALA A 66 -4.62 -4.98 -16.68
CA ALA A 66 -3.94 -3.76 -16.26
C ALA A 66 -2.87 -4.07 -15.21
N THR A 67 -2.57 -3.12 -14.35
CA THR A 67 -1.59 -3.27 -13.28
C THR A 67 -1.95 -4.41 -12.32
N ASN A 68 -0.99 -5.28 -12.03
CA ASN A 68 -1.11 -6.36 -11.07
C ASN A 68 -0.03 -6.20 -9.99
N LYS A 69 -0.41 -6.35 -8.71
CA LYS A 69 0.51 -6.24 -7.56
C LYS A 69 0.33 -7.40 -6.57
N PRO A 70 0.33 -8.67 -7.03
CA PRO A 70 0.11 -9.83 -6.16
C PRO A 70 1.21 -9.99 -5.10
N GLY A 71 2.36 -9.38 -5.30
CA GLY A 71 3.45 -9.38 -4.32
C GLY A 71 3.13 -8.67 -3.03
N MET A 72 2.21 -7.68 -3.03
CA MET A 72 1.85 -6.95 -1.82
C MET A 72 1.11 -7.82 -0.80
N PRO A 73 0.00 -8.50 -1.13
CA PRO A 73 -0.62 -9.46 -0.23
C PRO A 73 0.30 -10.63 0.16
N ALA A 74 1.12 -11.09 -0.77
CA ALA A 74 2.07 -12.18 -0.49
C ALA A 74 3.17 -11.77 0.51
N MET A 75 3.68 -10.53 0.41
CA MET A 75 4.63 -9.96 1.37
C MET A 75 3.98 -9.77 2.75
N ALA A 76 2.73 -9.30 2.80
CA ALA A 76 1.97 -9.17 4.03
C ALA A 76 1.85 -10.50 4.78
N GLN A 77 1.55 -11.58 4.06
CA GLN A 77 1.51 -12.93 4.62
C GLN A 77 2.90 -13.42 5.07
N ALA A 78 3.96 -13.14 4.32
CA ALA A 78 5.32 -13.49 4.71
C ALA A 78 5.74 -12.74 5.99
N PHE A 79 5.38 -11.45 6.10
CA PHE A 79 5.62 -10.66 7.30
C PHE A 79 4.87 -11.23 8.51
N ALA A 80 3.59 -11.60 8.35
CA ALA A 80 2.80 -12.20 9.44
C ALA A 80 3.43 -13.50 9.94
N ARG A 81 3.83 -14.40 9.02
CA ARG A 81 4.53 -15.63 9.40
C ARG A 81 5.83 -15.37 10.17
N TRP A 82 6.59 -14.37 9.73
CA TRP A 82 7.82 -13.99 10.42
C TRP A 82 7.54 -13.43 11.82
N VAL A 83 6.62 -12.49 11.95
CA VAL A 83 6.27 -11.89 13.24
C VAL A 83 5.76 -12.94 14.21
N ASN A 84 4.84 -13.81 13.78
CA ASN A 84 4.25 -14.84 14.62
C ASN A 84 5.29 -15.89 15.08
N ALA A 85 6.27 -16.19 14.21
CA ALA A 85 7.40 -17.06 14.58
C ALA A 85 8.37 -16.41 15.60
N ASN A 86 8.25 -15.09 15.83
CA ASN A 86 9.09 -14.33 16.75
C ASN A 86 8.31 -13.70 17.91
N GLY A 87 7.17 -14.27 18.30
CA GLY A 87 6.40 -13.86 19.46
C GLY A 87 5.21 -12.93 19.17
N GLY A 88 4.90 -12.70 17.90
CA GLY A 88 3.75 -11.88 17.51
C GLY A 88 4.03 -10.37 17.50
N LEU A 89 2.98 -9.58 17.38
CA LEU A 89 3.00 -8.13 17.54
C LEU A 89 2.72 -7.81 19.02
N ASP A 90 3.76 -7.50 19.78
CA ASP A 90 3.64 -7.24 21.23
C ASP A 90 2.85 -8.34 21.96
N GLY A 91 3.14 -9.62 21.61
CA GLY A 91 2.46 -10.81 22.15
C GLY A 91 1.22 -11.26 21.38
N HIS A 92 0.65 -10.42 20.51
CA HIS A 92 -0.54 -10.77 19.72
C HIS A 92 -0.19 -11.51 18.43
N GLU A 93 -0.96 -12.55 18.08
CA GLU A 93 -0.89 -13.16 16.75
C GLU A 93 -1.29 -12.13 15.67
N LEU A 94 -0.46 -11.92 14.66
CA LEU A 94 -0.84 -11.12 13.49
C LEU A 94 -1.59 -11.99 12.47
N ARG A 95 -2.83 -11.63 12.18
CA ARG A 95 -3.66 -12.29 11.17
C ARG A 95 -3.90 -11.36 9.98
N VAL A 96 -3.46 -11.79 8.80
CA VAL A 96 -3.61 -11.02 7.56
C VAL A 96 -4.70 -11.64 6.69
N ILE A 97 -5.74 -10.86 6.41
CA ILE A 97 -6.75 -11.14 5.38
C ILE A 97 -6.28 -10.50 4.07
N THR A 98 -6.36 -11.22 2.98
CA THR A 98 -6.03 -10.70 1.65
C THR A 98 -7.27 -10.59 0.78
N CYS A 99 -7.37 -9.51 -0.02
CA CYS A 99 -8.49 -9.29 -0.94
C CYS A 99 -7.97 -8.87 -2.32
N ASN A 100 -8.61 -9.33 -3.40
CA ASN A 100 -8.26 -8.96 -4.77
C ASN A 100 -9.22 -7.87 -5.27
N VAL A 101 -8.71 -6.66 -5.46
CA VAL A 101 -9.51 -5.51 -5.97
C VAL A 101 -9.68 -5.50 -7.49
N ARG A 102 -9.06 -6.41 -8.24
CA ARG A 102 -9.20 -6.64 -9.69
C ARG A 102 -9.14 -5.38 -10.58
N ASN A 103 -8.55 -4.29 -10.09
CA ASN A 103 -8.61 -2.96 -10.73
C ASN A 103 -10.06 -2.52 -11.05
N ASP A 104 -11.00 -2.85 -10.19
CA ASP A 104 -12.41 -2.56 -10.34
C ASP A 104 -12.93 -1.79 -9.11
N PRO A 105 -13.71 -0.71 -9.28
CA PRO A 105 -14.22 0.08 -8.16
C PRO A 105 -15.22 -0.67 -7.29
N VAL A 106 -15.99 -1.62 -7.84
CA VAL A 106 -16.95 -2.42 -7.09
C VAL A 106 -16.23 -3.41 -6.20
N GLU A 107 -15.18 -4.06 -6.73
CA GLU A 107 -14.33 -4.98 -5.99
C GLU A 107 -13.52 -4.24 -4.91
N ALA A 108 -12.99 -3.05 -5.21
CA ALA A 108 -12.30 -2.22 -4.22
C ALA A 108 -13.22 -1.83 -3.05
N ALA A 109 -14.47 -1.42 -3.35
CA ALA A 109 -15.48 -1.18 -2.34
C ALA A 109 -15.90 -2.47 -1.60
N GLY A 110 -15.90 -3.60 -2.29
CA GLY A 110 -16.15 -4.93 -1.72
C GLY A 110 -15.11 -5.29 -0.67
N CYS A 111 -13.82 -5.17 -1.01
CA CYS A 111 -12.72 -5.41 -0.08
C CYS A 111 -12.79 -4.49 1.16
N ALA A 112 -13.13 -3.22 0.97
CA ALA A 112 -13.26 -2.28 2.08
C ALA A 112 -14.45 -2.64 3.00
N ARG A 113 -15.60 -3.06 2.44
CA ARG A 113 -16.74 -3.56 3.24
C ARG A 113 -16.39 -4.83 3.99
N GLU A 114 -15.67 -5.77 3.35
CA GLU A 114 -15.18 -6.98 4.04
C GLU A 114 -14.26 -6.61 5.22
N ALA A 115 -13.36 -5.63 5.05
CA ALA A 115 -12.53 -5.14 6.14
C ALA A 115 -13.37 -4.64 7.33
N VAL A 116 -14.47 -3.93 7.07
CA VAL A 116 -15.43 -3.47 8.09
C VAL A 116 -16.15 -4.65 8.76
N GLU A 117 -16.68 -5.58 7.97
CA GLU A 117 -17.40 -6.78 8.47
C GLU A 117 -16.50 -7.66 9.33
N ARG A 118 -15.23 -7.82 8.92
CA ARG A 118 -14.21 -8.58 9.64
C ARG A 118 -13.62 -7.82 10.83
N LYS A 119 -14.04 -6.57 11.05
CA LYS A 119 -13.58 -5.70 12.15
C LYS A 119 -12.06 -5.61 12.22
N VAL A 120 -11.39 -5.41 11.07
CA VAL A 120 -9.94 -5.33 11.04
C VAL A 120 -9.45 -4.08 11.79
N ALA A 121 -8.30 -4.20 12.45
CA ALA A 121 -7.67 -3.10 13.18
C ALA A 121 -7.13 -2.02 12.22
N ALA A 122 -6.69 -2.43 11.01
CA ALA A 122 -6.20 -1.54 9.97
C ALA A 122 -6.25 -2.22 8.59
N VAL A 123 -6.22 -1.41 7.54
CA VAL A 123 -5.81 -1.83 6.20
C VAL A 123 -4.37 -1.40 6.00
N VAL A 124 -3.48 -2.31 5.57
CA VAL A 124 -2.03 -2.10 5.60
C VAL A 124 -1.39 -2.51 4.27
N GLY A 125 -0.52 -1.66 3.73
CA GLY A 125 0.33 -2.01 2.59
C GLY A 125 -0.43 -2.42 1.34
N SER A 126 -1.42 -1.63 0.93
CA SER A 126 -2.38 -2.00 -0.12
C SER A 126 -2.25 -1.14 -1.38
N TYR A 127 -2.77 -1.64 -2.49
CA TYR A 127 -2.82 -0.96 -3.78
C TYR A 127 -4.24 -0.95 -4.34
N SER A 128 -4.72 0.21 -4.77
CA SER A 128 -5.89 0.34 -5.63
C SER A 128 -5.87 1.69 -6.35
N GLN A 129 -6.38 1.73 -7.59
CA GLN A 129 -6.59 2.98 -8.36
C GLN A 129 -7.94 3.64 -8.06
N HIS A 130 -8.74 3.05 -7.18
CA HIS A 130 -10.11 3.46 -6.91
C HIS A 130 -10.27 4.01 -5.48
N GLY A 131 -9.50 5.05 -5.15
CA GLY A 131 -9.40 5.62 -3.81
C GLY A 131 -10.73 5.89 -3.13
N ARG A 132 -11.63 6.61 -3.81
CA ARG A 132 -12.97 6.92 -3.30
C ARG A 132 -13.77 5.67 -2.95
N ALA A 133 -13.66 4.61 -3.76
CA ALA A 133 -14.45 3.40 -3.58
C ALA A 133 -14.06 2.65 -2.30
N PHE A 134 -12.76 2.59 -1.96
CA PHE A 134 -12.31 1.89 -0.77
C PHE A 134 -12.21 2.81 0.47
N MET A 135 -11.89 4.08 0.30
CA MET A 135 -11.67 4.97 1.44
C MET A 135 -12.97 5.32 2.17
N SER A 136 -14.07 5.57 1.44
CA SER A 136 -15.34 5.94 2.05
C SER A 136 -15.87 4.93 3.08
N PRO A 137 -15.91 3.59 2.82
CA PRO A 137 -16.30 2.62 3.84
C PRO A 137 -15.36 2.61 5.05
N LEU A 138 -14.05 2.76 4.84
CA LEU A 138 -13.08 2.82 5.92
C LEU A 138 -13.26 4.04 6.81
N GLU A 139 -13.55 5.21 6.20
CA GLU A 139 -13.81 6.46 6.94
C GLU A 139 -15.03 6.33 7.85
N VAL A 140 -16.13 5.78 7.33
CA VAL A 140 -17.35 5.55 8.12
C VAL A 140 -17.07 4.63 9.31
N ALA A 141 -16.27 3.58 9.10
CA ALA A 141 -15.92 2.62 10.17
C ALA A 141 -14.78 3.10 11.08
N GLY A 142 -14.08 4.16 10.70
CA GLY A 142 -12.92 4.66 11.44
C GLY A 142 -11.69 3.76 11.36
N ILE A 143 -11.56 2.94 10.30
CA ILE A 143 -10.43 2.02 10.11
C ILE A 143 -9.27 2.75 9.44
N PRO A 144 -8.05 2.77 10.04
CA PRO A 144 -6.89 3.43 9.44
C PRO A 144 -6.38 2.67 8.21
N TYR A 145 -5.93 3.44 7.21
CA TYR A 145 -5.26 2.96 6.00
C TYR A 145 -3.77 3.32 6.09
N ILE A 146 -2.91 2.32 6.34
CA ILE A 146 -1.49 2.50 6.63
C ILE A 146 -0.66 2.09 5.42
N GLY A 147 0.12 3.02 4.87
CA GLY A 147 1.10 2.72 3.84
C GLY A 147 0.49 2.22 2.55
N GLY A 148 -0.46 2.95 1.98
CA GLY A 148 -0.92 2.75 0.61
C GLY A 148 0.19 2.97 -0.41
N TYR A 149 -0.03 2.50 -1.64
CA TYR A 149 0.95 2.66 -2.71
C TYR A 149 1.14 4.15 -3.11
N GLY A 150 0.11 4.99 -2.88
CA GLY A 150 0.20 6.44 -3.08
C GLY A 150 -0.12 6.87 -4.52
N LEU A 151 -1.30 6.48 -5.01
CA LEU A 151 -1.76 6.81 -6.35
C LEU A 151 -2.95 7.76 -6.38
N THR A 152 -3.81 7.69 -5.38
CA THR A 152 -5.12 8.37 -5.40
C THR A 152 -5.15 9.54 -4.43
N ASP A 153 -5.95 10.55 -4.75
CA ASP A 153 -6.09 11.75 -3.92
C ASP A 153 -6.59 11.41 -2.52
N GLU A 154 -7.46 10.42 -2.39
CA GLU A 154 -8.00 9.97 -1.11
C GLU A 154 -6.90 9.42 -0.18
N GLU A 155 -5.86 8.80 -0.75
CA GLU A 155 -4.69 8.35 0.04
C GLU A 155 -3.91 9.53 0.65
N PHE A 156 -4.03 10.72 0.09
CA PHE A 156 -3.36 11.93 0.57
C PHE A 156 -4.28 12.95 1.24
N ALA A 157 -5.61 12.78 1.13
CA ALA A 157 -6.60 13.70 1.68
C ALA A 157 -7.30 13.15 2.93
N SER A 158 -7.54 11.83 2.99
CA SER A 158 -8.30 11.21 4.08
C SER A 158 -7.58 11.33 5.43
N PRO A 159 -8.29 11.76 6.50
CA PRO A 159 -7.72 11.83 7.84
C PRO A 159 -7.39 10.45 8.43
N LEU A 160 -7.84 9.38 7.80
CA LEU A 160 -7.53 8.00 8.19
C LEU A 160 -6.38 7.39 7.40
N SER A 161 -5.80 8.13 6.46
CA SER A 161 -4.65 7.68 5.69
C SER A 161 -3.33 8.08 6.37
N TYR A 162 -2.40 7.11 6.37
CA TYR A 162 -1.06 7.24 6.94
C TYR A 162 -0.02 6.84 5.88
N PRO A 163 0.22 7.70 4.87
CA PRO A 163 1.13 7.40 3.77
C PRO A 163 2.58 7.29 4.25
N VAL A 164 3.32 6.31 3.74
CA VAL A 164 4.73 6.06 4.09
C VAL A 164 5.72 6.66 3.08
N ASN A 165 5.22 7.04 1.92
CA ASN A 165 5.98 7.67 0.84
C ASN A 165 5.22 8.89 0.29
N GLY A 166 5.87 9.62 -0.61
CA GLY A 166 5.28 10.80 -1.24
C GLY A 166 4.40 10.50 -2.46
N GLY A 167 4.09 9.22 -2.69
CA GLY A 167 3.27 8.77 -3.81
C GLY A 167 3.79 9.17 -5.19
N GLN A 168 2.93 9.02 -6.18
CA GLN A 168 3.22 9.44 -7.54
C GLN A 168 3.60 10.93 -7.63
N PRO A 169 2.98 11.85 -6.87
CA PRO A 169 3.35 13.26 -6.91
C PRO A 169 4.84 13.50 -6.61
N ALA A 170 5.37 12.89 -5.54
CA ALA A 170 6.77 13.06 -5.18
C ALA A 170 7.73 12.42 -6.20
N LEU A 171 7.35 11.27 -6.79
CA LEU A 171 8.15 10.65 -7.84
C LEU A 171 8.31 11.54 -9.05
N ILE A 172 7.21 12.08 -9.55
CA ILE A 172 7.21 12.91 -10.76
C ILE A 172 7.90 14.26 -10.53
N ALA A 173 7.59 14.93 -9.42
CA ALA A 173 8.28 16.16 -9.02
C ALA A 173 9.78 15.92 -8.80
N GLY A 174 10.14 14.80 -8.20
CA GLY A 174 11.52 14.34 -8.01
C GLY A 174 12.22 14.03 -9.32
N ASN A 175 11.53 13.40 -10.27
CA ASN A 175 12.06 13.13 -11.61
C ASN A 175 12.40 14.42 -12.33
N GLY A 176 11.51 15.42 -12.30
CA GLY A 176 11.82 16.76 -12.79
C GLY A 176 13.08 17.37 -12.18
N ARG A 177 13.24 17.25 -10.84
CA ARG A 177 14.46 17.71 -10.16
C ARG A 177 15.71 16.93 -10.53
N GLN A 178 15.60 15.61 -10.70
CA GLN A 178 16.72 14.78 -11.16
C GLN A 178 17.16 15.19 -12.56
N LEU A 179 16.21 15.33 -13.47
CA LEU A 179 16.47 15.68 -14.87
C LEU A 179 16.98 17.10 -15.04
N ALA A 180 16.54 18.05 -14.22
CA ALA A 180 17.04 19.43 -14.26
C ALA A 180 18.55 19.53 -14.06
N GLY A 181 19.17 18.58 -13.34
CA GLY A 181 20.62 18.52 -13.12
C GLY A 181 21.41 17.95 -14.30
N VAL A 182 20.78 17.22 -15.22
CA VAL A 182 21.46 16.41 -16.23
C VAL A 182 21.00 16.68 -17.66
N CYS A 183 19.79 17.26 -17.84
CA CYS A 183 19.17 17.49 -19.13
C CYS A 183 18.91 18.99 -19.37
N ASP A 184 19.07 19.44 -20.62
CA ASP A 184 18.73 20.78 -21.04
C ASP A 184 17.31 20.87 -21.60
N ARG A 185 16.81 19.76 -22.14
CA ARG A 185 15.45 19.59 -22.66
C ARG A 185 14.87 18.27 -22.17
N VAL A 186 13.61 18.29 -21.82
CA VAL A 186 12.89 17.09 -21.37
C VAL A 186 11.59 16.99 -22.15
N SER A 187 11.30 15.80 -22.66
CA SER A 187 9.98 15.39 -23.13
C SER A 187 9.37 14.46 -22.10
N LEU A 188 8.10 14.64 -21.74
CA LEU A 188 7.33 13.75 -20.89
C LEU A 188 6.32 12.99 -21.73
N VAL A 189 6.37 11.66 -21.68
CA VAL A 189 5.33 10.79 -22.25
C VAL A 189 4.49 10.23 -21.10
N ARG A 190 3.21 10.53 -21.14
CA ARG A 190 2.28 10.25 -20.05
C ARG A 190 0.92 9.77 -20.56
N PRO A 191 0.09 9.12 -19.71
CA PRO A 191 -1.25 8.70 -20.12
C PRO A 191 -2.12 9.88 -20.55
N ASP A 192 -2.94 9.67 -21.58
CA ASP A 192 -3.97 10.63 -22.01
C ASP A 192 -5.22 10.49 -21.13
N THR A 193 -5.09 10.87 -19.87
CA THR A 193 -6.14 10.82 -18.86
C THR A 193 -6.13 12.08 -18.02
N VAL A 194 -7.24 12.35 -17.32
CA VAL A 194 -7.36 13.50 -16.42
C VAL A 194 -6.28 13.45 -15.33
N THR A 195 -6.07 12.29 -14.71
CA THR A 195 -5.00 12.09 -13.72
C THR A 195 -3.61 12.25 -14.35
N GLY A 196 -3.44 11.88 -15.62
CA GLY A 196 -2.22 12.09 -16.39
C GLY A 196 -1.88 13.57 -16.58
N ASP A 197 -2.88 14.46 -16.67
CA ASP A 197 -2.65 15.89 -16.89
C ASP A 197 -1.84 16.56 -15.76
N ASP A 198 -1.92 16.07 -14.54
CA ASP A 198 -1.17 16.61 -13.40
C ASP A 198 0.31 16.19 -13.42
N LEU A 199 0.66 15.11 -14.13
CA LEU A 199 2.06 14.65 -14.23
C LEU A 199 2.97 15.69 -14.89
N SER A 200 2.48 16.40 -15.90
CA SER A 200 3.28 17.46 -16.56
C SER A 200 3.53 18.63 -15.61
N LYS A 201 2.54 19.08 -14.84
CA LYS A 201 2.69 20.16 -13.85
C LYS A 201 3.72 19.79 -12.77
N LEU A 202 3.65 18.57 -12.24
CA LEU A 202 4.56 18.07 -11.22
C LEU A 202 6.01 17.96 -11.75
N LEU A 203 6.20 17.40 -12.94
CA LEU A 203 7.52 17.33 -13.58
C LEU A 203 8.10 18.73 -13.80
N ASP A 204 7.29 19.62 -14.34
CA ASP A 204 7.71 20.98 -14.69
C ASP A 204 8.05 21.80 -13.44
N SER A 205 7.34 21.61 -12.33
CA SER A 205 7.71 22.19 -11.03
C SER A 205 9.10 21.72 -10.60
N GLY A 206 9.44 20.44 -10.82
CA GLY A 206 10.77 19.90 -10.56
C GLY A 206 11.84 20.50 -11.48
N LEU A 207 11.56 20.65 -12.76
CA LEU A 207 12.45 21.27 -13.75
C LEU A 207 12.70 22.74 -13.41
N ALA A 208 11.66 23.48 -13.03
CA ALA A 208 11.74 24.90 -12.66
C ALA A 208 12.67 25.14 -11.46
N GLN A 209 12.71 24.23 -10.47
CA GLN A 209 13.64 24.31 -9.34
C GLN A 209 15.13 24.27 -9.78
N GLY A 210 15.43 23.69 -10.93
CA GLY A 210 16.75 23.69 -11.54
C GLY A 210 16.91 24.70 -12.69
N HIS A 211 15.99 25.69 -12.77
CA HIS A 211 15.96 26.74 -13.80
C HIS A 211 15.87 26.18 -15.23
N ARG A 212 15.18 25.06 -15.39
CA ARG A 212 14.90 24.47 -16.72
C ARG A 212 13.53 24.90 -17.22
N ARG A 213 13.39 24.85 -18.57
CA ARG A 213 12.09 25.08 -19.21
C ARG A 213 11.15 23.93 -18.93
N ALA A 214 9.84 24.19 -19.03
CA ALA A 214 8.82 23.19 -19.02
C ALA A 214 9.09 22.07 -20.03
N SER A 215 8.67 20.87 -19.71
CA SER A 215 8.78 19.70 -20.59
C SER A 215 7.91 19.83 -21.84
N ALA A 216 8.26 19.11 -22.89
CA ALA A 216 7.33 18.85 -23.98
C ALA A 216 6.37 17.73 -23.53
N ASP A 217 5.09 18.07 -23.36
CA ASP A 217 4.05 17.15 -22.92
C ASP A 217 3.54 16.33 -24.11
N ILE A 218 3.65 14.99 -24.03
CA ILE A 218 3.22 14.05 -25.04
C ILE A 218 2.25 13.06 -24.40
N ARG A 219 1.04 13.05 -24.91
CA ARG A 219 -0.04 12.17 -24.46
C ARG A 219 0.03 10.84 -25.20
N ALA A 220 -0.15 9.75 -24.49
CA ALA A 220 -0.10 8.41 -25.01
C ALA A 220 -1.34 7.61 -24.57
N PRO A 221 -1.97 6.82 -25.46
CA PRO A 221 -3.07 5.94 -25.07
C PRO A 221 -2.63 4.92 -24.01
N GLU A 222 -3.50 4.65 -23.02
CA GLU A 222 -3.17 3.71 -21.93
C GLU A 222 -3.09 2.25 -22.36
N ASP A 223 -3.74 1.89 -23.45
CA ASP A 223 -3.94 0.51 -23.91
C ASP A 223 -3.20 0.17 -25.22
N ALA A 224 -2.39 1.09 -25.75
CA ALA A 224 -1.66 0.87 -26.98
C ALA A 224 -0.63 -0.27 -26.85
N SER A 225 -0.45 -1.01 -27.92
CA SER A 225 0.56 -2.07 -28.05
C SER A 225 1.83 -1.58 -28.75
N ASP A 226 1.83 -0.36 -29.29
CA ASP A 226 2.95 0.31 -29.95
C ASP A 226 2.87 1.81 -29.70
N TYR A 227 4.02 2.44 -29.45
CA TYR A 227 4.17 3.87 -29.17
C TYR A 227 5.20 4.54 -30.07
N THR A 228 5.36 4.05 -31.30
CA THR A 228 6.37 4.58 -32.24
C THR A 228 6.15 6.05 -32.53
N ALA A 229 4.91 6.49 -32.74
CA ALA A 229 4.59 7.89 -33.00
C ALA A 229 4.92 8.83 -31.82
N GLU A 230 4.60 8.38 -30.60
CA GLU A 230 4.91 9.12 -29.36
C GLU A 230 6.41 9.13 -29.08
N ALA A 231 7.10 8.05 -29.40
CA ALA A 231 8.57 7.95 -29.27
C ALA A 231 9.27 8.90 -30.22
N ASP A 232 8.88 8.93 -31.51
CA ASP A 232 9.41 9.87 -32.51
C ASP A 232 9.16 11.32 -32.07
N GLN A 233 7.94 11.63 -31.67
CA GLN A 233 7.60 12.98 -31.20
C GLN A 233 8.43 13.36 -29.95
N ALA A 234 8.63 12.44 -29.01
CA ALA A 234 9.40 12.69 -27.82
C ALA A 234 10.89 12.95 -28.14
N LEU A 235 11.45 12.15 -29.06
CA LEU A 235 12.82 12.31 -29.54
C LEU A 235 13.03 13.66 -30.24
N ASP A 236 12.17 14.03 -31.17
CA ASP A 236 12.25 15.31 -31.91
C ASP A 236 12.22 16.51 -30.96
N ARG A 237 11.40 16.46 -29.92
CA ARG A 237 11.29 17.53 -28.92
C ARG A 237 12.46 17.56 -27.94
N ALA A 238 13.00 16.41 -27.56
CA ALA A 238 14.15 16.31 -26.68
C ALA A 238 15.47 16.59 -27.43
N ALA A 239 15.61 16.09 -28.66
CA ALA A 239 16.78 16.31 -29.48
C ALA A 239 16.79 17.74 -30.00
N GLY A 240 17.98 18.27 -30.31
CA GLY A 240 18.12 19.54 -31.02
C GLY A 240 19.15 20.49 -30.43
N GLY A 241 19.88 21.15 -31.32
CA GLY A 241 20.83 22.23 -31.02
C GLY A 241 22.06 21.81 -30.19
N GLY A 242 22.49 20.53 -30.25
CA GLY A 242 23.68 20.05 -29.52
C GLY A 242 23.49 20.00 -28.01
N ARG A 243 22.25 20.02 -27.52
CA ARG A 243 21.90 20.01 -26.10
C ARG A 243 21.62 18.58 -25.60
N LYS A 244 21.82 18.36 -24.31
CA LYS A 244 21.48 17.09 -23.67
C LYS A 244 19.96 16.96 -23.53
N GLY A 245 19.37 16.08 -24.33
CA GLY A 245 17.95 15.77 -24.29
C GLY A 245 17.65 14.57 -23.38
N CYS A 246 16.46 14.60 -22.77
CA CYS A 246 15.94 13.45 -22.03
C CYS A 246 14.47 13.19 -22.38
N VAL A 247 14.10 11.92 -22.45
CA VAL A 247 12.72 11.47 -22.59
C VAL A 247 12.33 10.74 -21.31
N ALA A 248 11.38 11.31 -20.58
CA ALA A 248 10.78 10.71 -19.42
C ALA A 248 9.46 10.01 -19.80
N ALA A 249 9.27 8.77 -19.38
CA ALA A 249 8.04 8.04 -19.60
C ALA A 249 7.46 7.56 -18.26
N ALA A 250 6.17 7.85 -18.04
CA ALA A 250 5.43 7.49 -16.83
C ALA A 250 4.07 6.87 -17.22
N LEU A 251 4.11 5.72 -17.91
CA LEU A 251 2.95 4.99 -18.43
C LEU A 251 2.61 3.73 -17.60
N GLY A 252 3.05 3.67 -16.33
CA GLY A 252 2.88 2.49 -15.49
C GLY A 252 3.51 1.26 -16.16
N GLU A 253 2.77 0.15 -16.23
CA GLU A 253 3.24 -1.09 -16.84
C GLU A 253 3.50 -0.98 -18.36
N ARG A 254 2.89 0.02 -19.03
CA ARG A 254 3.13 0.28 -20.48
C ARG A 254 4.44 1.02 -20.75
N THR A 255 5.12 1.45 -19.70
CA THR A 255 6.44 2.10 -19.85
C THR A 255 7.45 1.20 -20.58
N GLY A 256 7.41 -0.12 -20.34
CA GLY A 256 8.22 -1.10 -21.07
C GLY A 256 7.93 -1.09 -22.57
N THR A 257 6.66 -1.15 -22.96
CA THR A 257 6.21 -1.09 -24.36
C THR A 257 6.65 0.19 -25.04
N PHE A 258 6.56 1.33 -24.33
CA PHE A 258 7.05 2.60 -24.84
C PHE A 258 8.57 2.57 -25.10
N PHE A 259 9.37 2.08 -24.15
CA PHE A 259 10.83 2.03 -24.35
C PHE A 259 11.26 1.02 -25.42
N ASP A 260 10.49 -0.02 -25.67
CA ASP A 260 10.72 -0.90 -26.82
C ASP A 260 10.49 -0.16 -28.15
N SER A 261 9.45 0.67 -28.24
CA SER A 261 9.21 1.53 -29.40
C SER A 261 10.30 2.60 -29.51
N PHE A 262 10.64 3.27 -28.41
CA PHE A 262 11.70 4.26 -28.33
C PHE A 262 13.05 3.73 -28.83
N ARG A 263 13.42 2.50 -28.47
CA ARG A 263 14.67 1.89 -28.91
C ARG A 263 14.70 1.70 -30.43
N ARG A 264 13.58 1.30 -31.05
CA ARG A 264 13.50 1.12 -32.51
C ARG A 264 13.67 2.42 -33.30
N THR A 265 13.33 3.53 -32.67
CA THR A 265 13.41 4.88 -33.29
C THR A 265 14.64 5.68 -32.85
N GLY A 266 15.22 5.31 -31.68
CA GLY A 266 16.25 6.08 -31.00
C GLY A 266 17.65 6.05 -31.59
N ASP A 267 17.96 5.13 -32.52
CA ASP A 267 19.30 4.99 -33.12
C ASP A 267 19.79 6.27 -33.80
N ALA A 268 18.89 7.12 -34.30
CA ALA A 268 19.19 8.42 -34.86
C ALA A 268 19.60 9.49 -33.83
N HIS A 269 19.32 9.25 -32.52
CA HIS A 269 19.51 10.24 -31.46
C HIS A 269 20.24 9.67 -30.23
N PRO A 270 21.47 9.15 -30.37
CA PRO A 270 22.19 8.46 -29.29
C PRO A 270 22.52 9.33 -28.06
N ALA A 271 22.42 10.66 -28.22
CA ALA A 271 22.64 11.62 -27.12
C ALA A 271 21.43 11.82 -26.21
N VAL A 272 20.24 11.36 -26.63
CA VAL A 272 19.03 11.47 -25.82
C VAL A 272 18.99 10.35 -24.76
N ARG A 273 18.81 10.73 -23.51
CA ARG A 273 18.74 9.80 -22.37
C ARG A 273 17.28 9.49 -22.00
N THR A 274 17.08 8.30 -21.48
CA THR A 274 15.78 7.88 -20.97
C THR A 274 15.65 8.15 -19.46
N ALA A 275 14.43 8.39 -19.02
CA ALA A 275 14.10 8.55 -17.62
C ALA A 275 12.71 7.96 -17.28
N SER A 276 12.52 7.58 -16.04
CA SER A 276 11.24 7.09 -15.54
C SER A 276 11.19 7.19 -14.00
N VAL A 277 10.16 6.61 -13.43
CA VAL A 277 9.95 6.54 -11.99
C VAL A 277 9.80 5.10 -11.51
N LEU A 278 10.07 4.87 -10.23
CA LEU A 278 9.85 3.58 -9.58
C LEU A 278 8.38 3.16 -9.74
N GLY A 279 8.15 1.86 -9.99
CA GLY A 279 6.83 1.33 -10.31
C GLY A 279 6.53 1.30 -11.82
N SER A 280 7.19 2.16 -12.61
CA SER A 280 7.23 2.06 -14.07
C SER A 280 8.52 1.39 -14.57
N VAL A 281 9.66 1.63 -13.90
CA VAL A 281 10.92 0.93 -14.16
C VAL A 281 11.49 0.45 -12.83
N ASP A 282 11.69 -0.86 -12.72
CA ASP A 282 12.31 -1.54 -11.59
C ASP A 282 13.41 -2.50 -12.06
N GLN A 283 14.13 -3.12 -11.12
CA GLN A 283 15.21 -4.05 -11.44
C GLN A 283 14.72 -5.28 -12.22
N SER A 284 13.52 -5.75 -11.92
CA SER A 284 12.95 -6.93 -12.59
C SER A 284 12.65 -6.66 -14.05
N LEU A 285 12.13 -5.46 -14.38
CA LEU A 285 11.95 -5.02 -15.77
C LEU A 285 13.29 -4.89 -16.49
N ILE A 286 14.28 -4.26 -15.87
CA ILE A 286 15.65 -4.13 -16.43
C ILE A 286 16.22 -5.51 -16.76
N ASN A 287 16.12 -6.48 -15.83
CA ASN A 287 16.63 -7.84 -16.04
C ASN A 287 15.93 -8.54 -17.22
N ARG A 288 14.59 -8.44 -17.29
CA ARG A 288 13.81 -9.05 -18.39
C ARG A 288 14.07 -8.42 -19.75
N SER A 289 14.52 -7.17 -19.78
CA SER A 289 14.76 -6.40 -21.02
C SER A 289 16.21 -6.43 -21.50
N GLY A 290 17.03 -7.36 -20.99
CA GLY A 290 18.41 -7.56 -21.44
C GLY A 290 19.50 -7.03 -20.52
N GLY A 291 19.14 -6.52 -19.32
CA GLY A 291 20.13 -6.07 -18.35
C GLY A 291 20.98 -4.93 -18.86
N ALA A 292 22.31 -5.12 -18.85
CA ALA A 292 23.28 -4.10 -19.33
C ALA A 292 23.19 -3.81 -20.84
N GLU A 293 22.69 -4.75 -21.62
CA GLU A 293 22.50 -4.58 -23.08
C GLU A 293 21.07 -4.10 -23.42
N GLY A 294 20.25 -3.90 -22.39
CA GLY A 294 18.85 -3.50 -22.52
C GLY A 294 18.66 -2.00 -22.76
N PRO A 295 17.42 -1.60 -23.08
CA PRO A 295 17.08 -0.21 -23.41
C PRO A 295 17.17 0.75 -22.22
N TYR A 296 17.38 0.22 -21.02
CA TYR A 296 17.41 1.02 -19.78
C TYR A 296 18.82 1.44 -19.36
N GLU A 297 19.88 0.97 -20.03
CA GLU A 297 21.25 1.32 -19.64
C GLU A 297 21.45 2.84 -19.71
N GLY A 298 21.94 3.43 -18.62
CA GLY A 298 22.08 4.87 -18.46
C GLY A 298 20.79 5.64 -18.13
N ALA A 299 19.64 4.96 -18.02
CA ALA A 299 18.37 5.58 -17.69
C ALA A 299 18.37 6.16 -16.26
N TYR A 300 17.77 7.34 -16.09
CA TYR A 300 17.53 7.96 -14.79
C TYR A 300 16.20 7.50 -14.23
N VAL A 301 16.21 7.03 -12.96
CA VAL A 301 15.00 6.56 -12.29
C VAL A 301 14.86 7.28 -10.93
N THR A 302 13.70 7.86 -10.70
CA THR A 302 13.38 8.43 -9.38
C THR A 302 12.58 7.41 -8.57
N GLY A 303 13.03 7.14 -7.35
CA GLY A 303 12.37 6.19 -6.45
C GLY A 303 11.95 6.81 -5.13
N TRP A 304 11.05 6.17 -4.41
CA TRP A 304 10.72 6.52 -3.02
C TRP A 304 11.79 6.02 -2.03
N TYR A 305 12.40 4.89 -2.37
CA TYR A 305 13.24 4.11 -1.48
C TYR A 305 14.63 3.91 -2.09
N PRO A 306 15.61 3.51 -1.30
CA PRO A 306 16.91 3.08 -1.82
C PRO A 306 16.76 1.97 -2.86
N ALA A 307 17.70 1.89 -3.80
CA ALA A 307 17.72 0.83 -4.79
C ALA A 307 17.60 -0.55 -4.14
N ALA A 308 16.96 -1.52 -4.81
CA ALA A 308 16.70 -2.85 -4.26
C ALA A 308 17.97 -3.63 -3.83
N SER A 309 19.13 -3.26 -4.40
CA SER A 309 20.44 -3.81 -4.03
C SER A 309 21.01 -3.25 -2.71
N ASP A 310 20.44 -2.16 -2.19
CA ASP A 310 20.94 -1.51 -0.97
C ASP A 310 20.88 -2.46 0.24
N ARG A 311 21.90 -2.36 1.09
CA ARG A 311 22.02 -3.21 2.29
C ARG A 311 20.87 -3.03 3.29
N ARG A 312 20.24 -1.86 3.33
CA ARG A 312 19.10 -1.56 4.21
C ARG A 312 17.92 -2.50 3.99
N TRP A 313 17.79 -3.09 2.81
CA TRP A 313 16.79 -4.12 2.52
C TRP A 313 17.16 -5.52 3.05
N GLY A 314 18.29 -5.68 3.74
CA GLY A 314 18.72 -6.97 4.30
C GLY A 314 17.64 -7.68 5.13
N PRO A 315 17.02 -7.02 6.14
CA PRO A 315 15.97 -7.64 6.96
C PRO A 315 14.78 -8.12 6.14
N MET A 316 14.29 -7.33 5.17
CA MET A 316 13.20 -7.73 4.27
C MET A 316 13.58 -8.97 3.44
N ARG A 317 14.78 -8.96 2.83
CA ARG A 317 15.25 -10.11 2.03
C ARG A 317 15.39 -11.37 2.86
N ASP A 318 15.79 -11.25 4.12
CA ASP A 318 15.90 -12.39 5.04
C ASP A 318 14.52 -12.97 5.38
N VAL A 319 13.52 -12.11 5.60
CA VAL A 319 12.13 -12.52 5.81
C VAL A 319 11.56 -13.20 4.55
N ILE A 320 11.77 -12.62 3.37
CA ILE A 320 11.32 -13.22 2.10
C ILE A 320 11.93 -14.62 1.95
N ARG A 321 13.23 -14.75 2.12
CA ARG A 321 13.94 -16.03 1.98
C ARG A 321 13.42 -17.10 2.92
N LYS A 322 13.10 -16.77 4.17
CA LYS A 322 12.72 -17.71 5.22
C LYS A 322 11.21 -17.95 5.30
N HIS A 323 10.40 -16.97 4.98
CA HIS A 323 8.96 -16.97 5.28
C HIS A 323 8.04 -16.78 4.07
N ALA A 324 8.58 -16.50 2.87
CA ALA A 324 7.79 -16.51 1.64
C ALA A 324 7.61 -17.91 1.05
N PHE A 325 8.36 -18.92 1.52
CA PHE A 325 8.28 -20.33 1.09
C PHE A 325 8.40 -20.53 -0.43
N GLY A 326 9.25 -19.73 -1.08
CA GLY A 326 9.44 -19.81 -2.53
C GLY A 326 8.32 -19.17 -3.36
N ASP A 327 7.44 -18.41 -2.75
CA ASP A 327 6.42 -17.64 -3.48
C ASP A 327 7.10 -16.60 -4.38
N ASN A 328 7.11 -16.86 -5.68
CA ASN A 328 7.75 -16.02 -6.69
C ASN A 328 7.05 -14.66 -6.93
N ARG A 329 5.87 -14.44 -6.35
CA ARG A 329 5.19 -13.15 -6.37
C ARG A 329 5.91 -12.13 -5.48
N VAL A 330 6.66 -12.58 -4.47
CA VAL A 330 7.37 -11.71 -3.52
C VAL A 330 8.75 -11.35 -4.07
N ASP A 331 8.78 -10.44 -5.03
CA ASP A 331 10.04 -9.90 -5.56
C ASP A 331 10.54 -8.74 -4.66
N PRO A 332 11.73 -8.83 -4.05
CA PRO A 332 12.28 -7.77 -3.21
C PRO A 332 12.58 -6.48 -3.98
N ALA A 333 12.60 -6.51 -5.31
CA ALA A 333 12.78 -5.33 -6.15
C ALA A 333 11.46 -4.64 -6.53
N ASP A 334 10.30 -5.28 -6.30
CA ASP A 334 8.99 -4.67 -6.58
C ASP A 334 8.68 -3.57 -5.57
N ALA A 335 8.31 -2.39 -6.08
CA ALA A 335 8.00 -1.23 -5.25
C ALA A 335 6.79 -1.45 -4.31
N GLY A 336 5.83 -2.29 -4.71
CA GLY A 336 4.69 -2.66 -3.87
C GLY A 336 5.11 -3.55 -2.70
N VAL A 337 5.96 -4.55 -2.96
CA VAL A 337 6.55 -5.41 -1.92
C VAL A 337 7.33 -4.57 -0.91
N GLN A 338 8.14 -3.62 -1.38
CA GLN A 338 8.90 -2.69 -0.55
C GLN A 338 7.97 -1.78 0.29
N THR A 339 6.92 -1.24 -0.32
CA THR A 339 5.92 -0.41 0.38
C THR A 339 5.19 -1.22 1.44
N THR A 340 4.80 -2.46 1.13
CA THR A 340 4.13 -3.34 2.10
C THR A 340 5.04 -3.65 3.29
N TRP A 341 6.31 -3.96 3.07
CA TRP A 341 7.27 -4.16 4.15
C TRP A 341 7.35 -2.95 5.09
N ILE A 342 7.45 -1.73 4.53
CA ILE A 342 7.51 -0.50 5.31
C ILE A 342 6.20 -0.26 6.06
N ALA A 343 5.05 -0.45 5.40
CA ALA A 343 3.74 -0.28 6.02
C ALA A 343 3.54 -1.22 7.24
N TYR A 344 3.96 -2.48 7.11
CA TYR A 344 3.91 -3.44 8.20
C TYR A 344 4.94 -3.13 9.31
N THR A 345 6.06 -2.51 8.98
CA THR A 345 7.00 -1.97 9.97
C THR A 345 6.35 -0.83 10.77
N VAL A 346 5.57 0.03 10.11
CA VAL A 346 4.76 1.07 10.79
C VAL A 346 3.72 0.43 11.71
N LEU A 347 2.96 -0.55 11.20
CA LEU A 347 1.96 -1.25 12.01
C LEU A 347 2.59 -1.85 13.26
N ARG A 348 3.72 -2.55 13.10
CA ARG A 348 4.43 -3.19 14.23
C ARG A 348 4.80 -2.16 15.29
N GLN A 349 5.46 -1.07 14.93
CA GLN A 349 5.85 -0.04 15.88
C GLN A 349 4.64 0.69 16.49
N ALA A 350 3.53 0.82 15.73
CA ALA A 350 2.30 1.38 16.28
C ALA A 350 1.68 0.47 17.35
N VAL A 351 1.67 -0.85 17.13
CA VAL A 351 1.18 -1.82 18.13
C VAL A 351 2.11 -1.85 19.35
N GLU A 352 3.44 -1.98 19.14
CA GLU A 352 4.44 -1.93 20.21
C GLU A 352 4.32 -0.66 21.10
N SER A 353 3.91 0.46 20.50
CA SER A 353 3.70 1.73 21.25
C SER A 353 2.46 1.76 22.13
N LEU A 354 1.58 0.76 22.04
CA LEU A 354 0.40 0.64 22.91
C LEU A 354 0.73 -0.02 24.25
N ASP A 355 1.93 -0.57 24.41
CA ASP A 355 2.48 -1.13 25.67
C ASP A 355 1.51 -2.13 26.34
N GLY A 356 1.12 -3.18 25.57
CA GLY A 356 0.16 -4.20 26.01
C GLY A 356 -1.30 -3.73 26.01
N GLY A 357 -1.60 -2.57 25.46
CA GLY A 357 -2.95 -2.05 25.33
C GLY A 357 -3.72 -2.71 24.18
N GLU A 358 -5.06 -2.67 24.27
CA GLU A 358 -5.94 -3.22 23.22
C GLU A 358 -5.66 -2.64 21.84
N VAL A 359 -5.44 -3.50 20.84
CA VAL A 359 -5.17 -3.09 19.45
C VAL A 359 -6.48 -2.89 18.69
N THR A 360 -6.94 -1.67 18.67
CA THR A 360 -8.16 -1.24 17.95
C THR A 360 -7.86 -0.20 16.88
N PRO A 361 -8.75 0.01 15.90
CA PRO A 361 -8.61 1.09 14.93
C PRO A 361 -8.41 2.47 15.60
N ARG A 362 -9.10 2.71 16.71
CA ARG A 362 -9.00 3.95 17.48
C ARG A 362 -7.64 4.08 18.18
N ALA A 363 -7.14 3.01 18.80
CA ALA A 363 -5.85 3.01 19.48
C ALA A 363 -4.70 3.25 18.49
N LEU A 364 -4.71 2.55 17.35
CA LEU A 364 -3.71 2.74 16.29
C LEU A 364 -3.72 4.18 15.75
N ARG A 365 -4.90 4.74 15.45
CA ARG A 365 -5.00 6.13 15.01
C ARG A 365 -4.49 7.10 16.06
N LYS A 366 -4.78 6.84 17.34
CA LYS A 366 -4.29 7.68 18.43
C LYS A 366 -2.76 7.64 18.48
N ALA A 367 -2.15 6.46 18.45
CA ALA A 367 -0.70 6.31 18.45
C ALA A 367 -0.05 7.04 17.27
N LEU A 368 -0.55 6.83 16.04
CA LEU A 368 -0.02 7.45 14.84
C LEU A 368 -0.15 8.99 14.84
N ASN A 369 -1.25 9.53 15.36
CA ASN A 369 -1.48 10.98 15.37
C ASN A 369 -0.82 11.72 16.55
N GLN A 370 -0.45 11.02 17.63
CA GLN A 370 0.01 11.65 18.89
C GLN A 370 1.52 11.59 19.13
N GLY A 371 2.31 11.32 18.12
CA GLY A 371 3.75 11.50 18.23
C GLY A 371 4.61 10.27 18.07
N LEU A 372 4.03 9.14 17.62
CA LEU A 372 4.82 8.00 17.20
C LEU A 372 5.80 8.43 16.09
N ARG A 373 7.08 8.14 16.32
CA ARG A 373 8.15 8.36 15.35
C ARG A 373 8.65 7.01 14.87
N VAL A 374 8.32 6.67 13.65
CA VAL A 374 8.65 5.37 13.07
C VAL A 374 10.02 5.42 12.39
N ASP A 375 10.92 4.55 12.83
CA ASP A 375 12.17 4.27 12.14
C ASP A 375 12.01 3.04 11.22
N THR A 376 12.27 3.24 9.95
CA THR A 376 12.20 2.20 8.91
C THR A 376 13.56 1.56 8.59
N GLY A 377 14.57 1.77 9.43
CA GLY A 377 15.93 1.32 9.17
C GLY A 377 16.61 2.10 8.03
N GLY A 378 16.23 3.37 7.85
CA GLY A 378 16.74 4.24 6.79
C GLY A 378 16.18 3.94 5.39
N LEU A 379 15.11 3.15 5.29
CA LEU A 379 14.37 2.93 4.02
C LEU A 379 13.54 4.14 3.64
N THR A 380 13.12 4.93 4.62
CA THR A 380 12.55 6.27 4.49
C THR A 380 13.21 7.18 5.52
N PRO A 381 13.08 8.51 5.44
CA PRO A 381 13.23 9.35 6.62
C PRO A 381 12.29 8.90 7.74
N THR A 382 12.56 9.30 8.98
CA THR A 382 11.65 9.04 10.11
C THR A 382 10.25 9.53 9.79
N LEU A 383 9.24 8.66 9.95
CA LEU A 383 7.85 8.98 9.68
C LEU A 383 7.13 9.41 10.96
N SER A 384 6.29 10.43 10.86
CA SER A 384 5.41 10.91 11.93
C SER A 384 4.22 11.63 11.32
N TRP A 385 3.02 11.31 11.79
CA TRP A 385 1.76 11.86 11.25
C TRP A 385 1.09 12.86 12.19
N ARG A 386 1.89 13.51 13.07
CA ARG A 386 1.37 14.65 13.83
C ARG A 386 1.05 15.79 12.87
N PHE A 387 0.10 16.61 13.27
CA PHE A 387 -0.33 17.75 12.45
C PHE A 387 0.85 18.65 12.02
N GLU A 388 1.78 18.92 12.93
CA GLU A 388 2.97 19.74 12.68
C GLU A 388 4.02 19.08 11.76
N ASP A 389 3.96 17.77 11.57
CA ASP A 389 4.89 17.04 10.69
C ASP A 389 4.34 16.88 9.27
N MET A 390 3.08 17.27 9.03
CA MET A 390 2.47 17.22 7.71
C MET A 390 3.04 18.31 6.80
N LEU A 391 3.14 18.01 5.51
CA LEU A 391 3.62 18.96 4.53
C LEU A 391 2.51 19.98 4.21
N ALA A 392 2.91 21.24 3.94
CA ALA A 392 1.99 22.28 3.49
C ALA A 392 1.69 22.18 1.98
N ALA A 393 1.62 20.97 1.44
CA ALA A 393 1.24 20.72 0.05
C ALA A 393 -0.28 20.63 -0.04
N GLY A 394 -0.95 21.69 -0.53
CA GLY A 394 -2.40 21.87 -0.40
C GLY A 394 -3.25 20.74 -0.97
N GLU A 395 -2.80 20.07 -2.02
CA GLU A 395 -3.50 18.93 -2.62
C GLU A 395 -3.19 17.60 -1.91
N TYR A 396 -2.14 17.56 -1.06
CA TYR A 396 -1.66 16.35 -0.39
C TYR A 396 -1.52 16.56 1.13
N PRO A 397 -2.60 16.93 1.84
CA PRO A 397 -2.52 17.37 3.24
C PRO A 397 -2.08 16.29 4.23
N ARG A 398 -2.10 15.01 3.84
CA ARG A 398 -1.67 13.89 4.69
C ARG A 398 -0.21 13.47 4.45
N LEU A 399 0.48 14.10 3.50
CA LEU A 399 1.88 13.79 3.26
C LEU A 399 2.77 14.21 4.44
N VAL A 400 3.61 13.30 4.85
CA VAL A 400 4.65 13.50 5.89
C VAL A 400 6.06 13.23 5.34
N ASN A 401 6.14 12.63 4.14
CA ASN A 401 7.40 12.25 3.51
C ASN A 401 7.39 12.64 2.03
N ALA A 402 8.14 13.68 1.67
CA ALA A 402 8.40 14.08 0.29
C ALA A 402 9.83 13.72 -0.16
N ALA A 403 10.48 12.80 0.53
CA ALA A 403 11.82 12.36 0.17
C ALA A 403 11.77 11.35 -0.98
N VAL A 404 12.67 11.55 -1.95
CA VAL A 404 12.87 10.65 -3.09
C VAL A 404 14.34 10.27 -3.18
N THR A 405 14.63 9.21 -3.93
CA THR A 405 16.00 8.79 -4.28
C THR A 405 16.24 9.02 -5.76
N PHE A 406 17.42 9.49 -6.09
CA PHE A 406 17.88 9.57 -7.47
C PHE A 406 18.70 8.33 -7.80
N GLN A 407 18.27 7.60 -8.79
CA GLN A 407 18.85 6.34 -9.22
C GLN A 407 19.22 6.42 -10.70
N VAL A 408 20.08 5.51 -11.12
CA VAL A 408 20.52 5.36 -12.51
C VAL A 408 20.78 3.89 -12.80
N VAL A 409 20.52 3.47 -14.02
CA VAL A 409 20.87 2.11 -14.44
C VAL A 409 22.33 2.11 -14.90
N ARG A 410 23.14 1.24 -14.31
CA ARG A 410 24.54 0.98 -14.67
C ARG A 410 24.84 -0.51 -14.66
N ASP A 411 25.41 -1.01 -15.73
CA ASP A 411 25.74 -2.43 -15.90
C ASP A 411 24.49 -3.32 -15.64
N GLY A 412 23.34 -2.88 -16.16
CA GLY A 412 22.06 -3.55 -15.98
C GLY A 412 21.51 -3.53 -14.56
N ARG A 413 22.03 -2.67 -13.68
CA ARG A 413 21.60 -2.57 -12.28
C ARG A 413 21.10 -1.18 -11.97
N LEU A 414 19.95 -1.14 -11.29
CA LEU A 414 19.45 0.09 -10.71
C LEU A 414 20.25 0.40 -9.43
N VAL A 415 21.01 1.49 -9.48
CA VAL A 415 21.88 1.90 -8.37
C VAL A 415 21.61 3.33 -7.96
N MET A 416 21.96 3.69 -6.75
CA MET A 416 21.85 5.07 -6.28
C MET A 416 22.78 5.98 -7.08
N ALA A 417 22.24 7.02 -7.72
CA ALA A 417 23.02 8.10 -8.32
C ALA A 417 23.48 9.10 -7.26
N ARG A 418 22.81 9.13 -6.11
CA ARG A 418 23.12 9.94 -4.94
C ARG A 418 22.75 9.15 -3.69
N GLU A 419 23.66 9.08 -2.70
CA GLU A 419 23.46 8.27 -1.48
C GLU A 419 22.33 8.78 -0.57
N SER A 420 22.13 10.09 -0.50
CA SER A 420 21.13 10.71 0.36
C SER A 420 19.79 10.89 -0.34
N PHE A 421 18.72 10.86 0.42
CA PHE A 421 17.41 11.31 -0.03
C PHE A 421 17.44 12.76 -0.51
N VAL A 422 16.56 13.06 -1.45
CA VAL A 422 16.29 14.42 -1.95
C VAL A 422 14.89 14.81 -1.53
N ASP A 423 14.78 15.84 -0.72
CA ASP A 423 13.49 16.39 -0.31
C ASP A 423 12.89 17.23 -1.45
N VAL A 424 11.69 16.86 -1.89
CA VAL A 424 10.93 17.58 -2.91
C VAL A 424 9.73 18.34 -2.36
N LYS A 425 9.68 18.56 -1.04
CA LYS A 425 8.60 19.30 -0.37
C LYS A 425 8.31 20.63 -1.07
N LYS A 426 9.33 21.47 -1.24
CA LYS A 426 9.16 22.79 -1.90
C LYS A 426 8.66 22.69 -3.32
N THR A 427 9.02 21.60 -4.02
CA THR A 427 8.56 21.34 -5.38
C THR A 427 7.07 21.04 -5.40
N LEU A 428 6.60 20.20 -4.48
CA LEU A 428 5.17 19.89 -4.32
C LEU A 428 4.35 21.10 -3.85
N GLU A 429 4.88 21.91 -2.95
CA GLU A 429 4.22 23.13 -2.50
C GLU A 429 4.10 24.20 -3.63
N SER A 430 4.97 24.18 -4.61
CA SER A 430 4.96 25.10 -5.77
C SER A 430 4.23 24.56 -6.99
N ALA A 431 3.91 23.29 -7.06
CA ALA A 431 3.13 22.68 -8.12
C ALA A 431 1.66 23.13 -8.00
N ARG A 432 1.19 24.01 -8.89
CA ARG A 432 -0.17 24.54 -8.94
C ARG A 432 -0.76 24.39 -10.33
#